data_f51d53a3ae406f83d18e1266d51d9855
#
_entry.id   f51d53a3ae406f83d18e1266d51d9855
#
_cell.length_a   1.000
_cell.length_b   1.000
_cell.length_c   1.000
_cell.angle_alpha   90.00
_cell.angle_beta   90.00
_cell.angle_gamma   90.00
#
_symmetry.space_group_name_H-M   'P 1'
#
loop_
_entity.id
_entity.type
_entity.pdbx_description
1 polymer ?
#
loop_
_entity_poly.entity_id
_entity_poly.type
_entity_poly.pdbx_seq_one_letter_code
_entity_poly.pdbx_strand_id
1 'polypeptide(L)'
;VINPATGKRGGATFGSSPCICSQWGVDYLAKIKNFYEQTGLTLFEHDGSYPGDVCASTSHAYHKGLNDSQWKQFHRVTDLYHWCLAKGISLNVPDFYFLNGSTKTSIGYREVNWSLPRDRQLIHSRQVNYSNTYDRMASSCWSFVPLVEYHGGGAAATLEPLNEHLETYYQIMMGNYGAGIQACYRGPRLYHTEETKSCVKKVIAWYKHYRDILNSDIIHLRRPDGKDWDGFIHVNPSLKEKALAMFFNPTG
;
A
#
# COMPACT_ATOMS: atom_id res chain seq x y z
N VAL A 1 -17.75 4.66 -18.58
CA VAL A 1 -18.43 5.94 -18.25
C VAL A 1 -18.82 6.71 -19.50
N ILE A 2 -19.74 7.62 -19.35
CA ILE A 2 -20.07 8.65 -20.37
C ILE A 2 -19.49 9.97 -19.89
N ASN A 3 -18.61 10.56 -20.69
CA ASN A 3 -17.96 11.83 -20.37
C ASN A 3 -18.98 12.98 -20.41
N PRO A 4 -19.15 13.75 -19.34
CA PRO A 4 -20.15 14.82 -19.29
C PRO A 4 -19.87 15.98 -20.27
N ALA A 5 -18.59 16.23 -20.62
CA ALA A 5 -18.23 17.31 -21.53
C ALA A 5 -18.48 16.96 -23.01
N THR A 6 -18.38 15.68 -23.38
CA THR A 6 -18.44 15.23 -24.77
C THR A 6 -19.67 14.40 -25.10
N GLY A 7 -20.36 13.88 -24.08
CA GLY A 7 -21.48 12.92 -24.25
C GLY A 7 -21.05 11.57 -24.83
N LYS A 8 -19.77 11.31 -24.98
CA LYS A 8 -19.22 10.09 -25.57
C LYS A 8 -18.70 9.14 -24.49
N ARG A 9 -18.46 7.88 -24.85
CA ARG A 9 -17.78 6.92 -24.00
C ARG A 9 -16.35 7.37 -23.69
N GLY A 10 -15.90 7.13 -22.46
CA GLY A 10 -14.59 7.48 -21.95
C GLY A 10 -14.64 8.41 -20.75
N GLY A 11 -13.70 8.26 -19.83
CA GLY A 11 -13.59 9.10 -18.64
C GLY A 11 -12.81 10.38 -18.91
N ALA A 12 -13.06 11.40 -18.09
CA ALA A 12 -12.32 12.67 -18.15
C ALA A 12 -10.91 12.54 -17.55
N THR A 13 -10.74 11.68 -16.55
CA THR A 13 -9.48 11.53 -15.80
C THR A 13 -8.67 10.32 -16.30
N PHE A 14 -9.31 9.16 -16.41
CA PHE A 14 -8.64 7.89 -16.71
C PHE A 14 -8.99 7.33 -18.12
N GLY A 15 -9.57 8.15 -18.98
CA GLY A 15 -9.86 7.80 -20.36
C GLY A 15 -10.89 6.69 -20.51
N SER A 16 -10.48 5.44 -20.54
CA SER A 16 -11.35 4.29 -20.80
C SER A 16 -11.97 3.64 -19.55
N SER A 17 -11.96 4.30 -18.40
CA SER A 17 -12.54 3.74 -17.17
C SER A 17 -14.00 3.30 -17.37
N PRO A 18 -14.32 2.02 -17.10
CA PRO A 18 -15.71 1.56 -17.14
C PRO A 18 -16.46 2.03 -15.89
N CYS A 19 -17.77 2.23 -16.02
CA CYS A 19 -18.62 2.54 -14.88
C CYS A 19 -19.02 1.26 -14.15
N ILE A 20 -18.62 1.14 -12.88
CA ILE A 20 -18.96 -0.04 -12.06
C ILE A 20 -20.47 -0.14 -11.76
N CYS A 21 -21.22 0.94 -11.99
CA CYS A 21 -22.67 0.99 -11.88
C CYS A 21 -23.44 0.59 -13.16
N SER A 22 -22.72 0.28 -14.24
CA SER A 22 -23.30 -0.24 -15.48
C SER A 22 -23.53 -1.76 -15.43
N GLN A 23 -24.18 -2.33 -16.44
CA GLN A 23 -24.31 -3.79 -16.58
C GLN A 23 -22.95 -4.48 -16.61
N TRP A 24 -21.96 -3.88 -17.30
CA TRP A 24 -20.58 -4.37 -17.25
C TRP A 24 -20.06 -4.50 -15.80
N GLY A 25 -20.31 -3.50 -14.96
CA GLY A 25 -19.87 -3.52 -13.55
C GLY A 25 -20.56 -4.63 -12.74
N VAL A 26 -21.86 -4.87 -12.99
CA VAL A 26 -22.58 -5.99 -12.38
C VAL A 26 -21.93 -7.32 -12.71
N ASP A 27 -21.69 -7.56 -14.00
CA ASP A 27 -21.12 -8.81 -14.51
C ASP A 27 -19.66 -8.98 -14.01
N TYR A 28 -18.91 -7.89 -13.97
CA TYR A 28 -17.52 -7.89 -13.51
C TYR A 28 -17.40 -8.22 -12.01
N LEU A 29 -18.21 -7.58 -11.17
CA LEU A 29 -18.23 -7.88 -9.73
C LEU A 29 -18.69 -9.32 -9.44
N ALA A 30 -19.65 -9.83 -10.20
CA ALA A 30 -20.07 -11.22 -10.10
C ALA A 30 -18.92 -12.19 -10.48
N LYS A 31 -18.18 -11.90 -11.54
CA LYS A 31 -17.01 -12.68 -11.95
C LYS A 31 -15.90 -12.67 -10.89
N ILE A 32 -15.61 -11.51 -10.28
CA ILE A 32 -14.63 -11.41 -9.20
C ILE A 32 -15.05 -12.32 -8.03
N LYS A 33 -16.29 -12.20 -7.57
CA LYS A 33 -16.79 -12.99 -6.45
C LYS A 33 -16.70 -14.50 -6.73
N ASN A 34 -17.18 -14.91 -7.89
CA ASN A 34 -17.09 -16.32 -8.31
C ASN A 34 -15.65 -16.82 -8.41
N PHE A 35 -14.74 -16.00 -8.94
CA PHE A 35 -13.32 -16.35 -9.02
C PHE A 35 -12.71 -16.62 -7.63
N TYR A 36 -12.96 -15.75 -6.66
CA TYR A 36 -12.47 -15.94 -5.29
C TYR A 36 -13.10 -17.15 -4.61
N GLU A 37 -14.39 -17.39 -4.82
CA GLU A 37 -15.08 -18.57 -4.27
C GLU A 37 -14.56 -19.89 -4.87
N GLN A 38 -14.20 -19.89 -6.15
CA GLN A 38 -13.65 -21.08 -6.81
C GLN A 38 -12.18 -21.35 -6.50
N THR A 39 -11.38 -20.30 -6.32
CA THR A 39 -9.92 -20.44 -6.16
C THR A 39 -9.48 -20.49 -4.70
N GLY A 40 -10.28 -20.01 -3.76
CA GLY A 40 -9.92 -19.92 -2.35
C GLY A 40 -8.82 -18.90 -2.05
N LEU A 41 -8.55 -17.95 -2.96
CA LEU A 41 -7.59 -16.86 -2.72
C LEU A 41 -8.06 -15.99 -1.55
N THR A 42 -7.12 -15.54 -0.73
CA THR A 42 -7.38 -14.84 0.53
C THR A 42 -6.93 -13.37 0.54
N LEU A 43 -6.44 -12.86 -0.58
CA LEU A 43 -6.07 -11.45 -0.74
C LEU A 43 -6.70 -10.89 -2.01
N PHE A 44 -7.44 -9.79 -1.87
CA PHE A 44 -7.94 -8.98 -2.97
C PHE A 44 -7.13 -7.69 -3.07
N GLU A 45 -6.49 -7.49 -4.22
CA GLU A 45 -5.72 -6.29 -4.50
C GLU A 45 -6.24 -5.61 -5.77
N HIS A 46 -6.35 -4.30 -5.74
CA HIS A 46 -6.54 -3.49 -6.93
C HIS A 46 -5.95 -2.10 -6.77
N ASP A 47 -5.70 -1.48 -7.91
CA ASP A 47 -5.24 -0.11 -8.08
C ASP A 47 -6.14 0.63 -9.08
N GLY A 48 -6.07 1.95 -9.10
CA GLY A 48 -6.70 2.79 -10.11
C GLY A 48 -8.13 3.22 -9.85
N SER A 49 -8.60 4.16 -10.67
CA SER A 49 -9.97 4.69 -10.74
C SER A 49 -10.56 5.16 -9.40
N TYR A 50 -9.87 5.99 -8.68
CA TYR A 50 -10.26 6.47 -7.35
C TYR A 50 -10.89 7.86 -7.39
N PRO A 51 -12.11 8.03 -7.00
CA PRO A 51 -13.22 7.11 -6.70
C PRO A 51 -13.94 6.59 -7.96
N GLY A 52 -13.33 6.70 -9.12
CA GLY A 52 -13.89 6.47 -10.45
C GLY A 52 -14.18 7.78 -11.19
N ASP A 53 -14.19 7.73 -12.51
CA ASP A 53 -14.63 8.86 -13.33
C ASP A 53 -16.11 9.15 -13.13
N VAL A 54 -16.50 10.41 -13.20
CA VAL A 54 -17.91 10.80 -13.27
C VAL A 54 -18.57 10.21 -14.52
N CYS A 55 -19.84 9.84 -14.42
CA CYS A 55 -20.56 9.21 -15.51
C CYS A 55 -21.90 9.91 -15.76
N ALA A 56 -22.04 10.52 -16.92
CA ALA A 56 -23.25 11.23 -17.32
C ALA A 56 -24.36 10.29 -17.88
N SER A 57 -24.15 8.97 -17.91
CA SER A 57 -25.18 8.04 -18.38
C SER A 57 -26.42 8.10 -17.48
N THR A 58 -27.59 8.08 -18.11
CA THR A 58 -28.90 7.97 -17.42
C THR A 58 -29.50 6.57 -17.58
N SER A 59 -28.77 5.66 -18.25
CA SER A 59 -29.25 4.29 -18.54
C SER A 59 -28.58 3.21 -17.70
N HIS A 60 -27.70 3.58 -16.78
CA HIS A 60 -27.06 2.61 -15.90
C HIS A 60 -27.96 2.22 -14.74
N ALA A 61 -27.96 0.93 -14.37
CA ALA A 61 -28.88 0.38 -13.38
C ALA A 61 -28.70 0.93 -11.96
N TYR A 62 -27.48 1.37 -11.60
CA TYR A 62 -27.13 1.70 -10.21
C TYR A 62 -26.80 3.17 -9.97
N HIS A 63 -26.96 4.06 -10.95
CA HIS A 63 -26.95 5.52 -10.76
C HIS A 63 -27.90 6.20 -11.75
N LYS A 64 -28.36 7.39 -11.41
CA LYS A 64 -29.35 8.13 -12.19
C LYS A 64 -28.73 9.08 -13.22
N GLY A 65 -27.49 9.47 -13.03
CA GLY A 65 -26.79 10.41 -13.91
C GLY A 65 -25.50 10.93 -13.31
N LEU A 66 -25.06 12.10 -13.78
CA LEU A 66 -23.79 12.70 -13.39
C LEU A 66 -23.68 12.93 -11.87
N ASN A 67 -24.74 13.48 -11.27
CA ASN A 67 -24.70 14.01 -9.90
C ASN A 67 -24.54 12.92 -8.82
N ASP A 68 -24.99 11.70 -9.07
CA ASP A 68 -24.89 10.60 -8.12
C ASP A 68 -23.88 9.51 -8.54
N SER A 69 -23.29 9.63 -9.73
CA SER A 69 -22.50 8.57 -10.34
C SER A 69 -21.28 8.15 -9.50
N GLN A 70 -20.48 9.10 -9.00
CA GLN A 70 -19.30 8.77 -8.19
C GLN A 70 -19.67 8.19 -6.84
N TRP A 71 -20.69 8.75 -6.18
CA TRP A 71 -21.20 8.23 -4.92
C TRP A 71 -21.71 6.80 -5.05
N LYS A 72 -22.44 6.51 -6.11
CA LYS A 72 -22.95 5.16 -6.38
C LYS A 72 -21.82 4.19 -6.75
N GLN A 73 -20.83 4.61 -7.51
CA GLN A 73 -19.64 3.81 -7.78
C GLN A 73 -18.88 3.48 -6.50
N PHE A 74 -18.68 4.47 -5.63
CA PHE A 74 -18.07 4.28 -4.32
C PHE A 74 -18.81 3.19 -3.51
N HIS A 75 -20.12 3.26 -3.41
CA HIS A 75 -20.92 2.24 -2.72
C HIS A 75 -20.75 0.84 -3.32
N ARG A 76 -20.77 0.72 -4.64
CA ARG A 76 -20.58 -0.57 -5.31
C ARG A 76 -19.23 -1.22 -5.01
N VAL A 77 -18.19 -0.42 -4.96
CA VAL A 77 -16.83 -0.91 -4.59
C VAL A 77 -16.78 -1.26 -3.10
N THR A 78 -17.35 -0.42 -2.23
CA THR A 78 -17.44 -0.69 -0.79
C THR A 78 -18.21 -1.98 -0.47
N ASP A 79 -19.31 -2.25 -1.19
CA ASP A 79 -20.07 -3.51 -1.04
C ASP A 79 -19.21 -4.73 -1.39
N LEU A 80 -18.31 -4.62 -2.40
CA LEU A 80 -17.35 -5.66 -2.70
C LEU A 80 -16.35 -5.85 -1.55
N TYR A 81 -15.85 -4.76 -0.96
CA TYR A 81 -14.92 -4.86 0.18
C TYR A 81 -15.57 -5.52 1.39
N HIS A 82 -16.79 -5.14 1.73
CA HIS A 82 -17.54 -5.78 2.80
C HIS A 82 -17.76 -7.27 2.53
N TRP A 83 -18.07 -7.63 1.29
CA TRP A 83 -18.18 -9.03 0.89
C TRP A 83 -16.85 -9.78 1.06
N CYS A 84 -15.71 -9.20 0.64
CA CYS A 84 -14.39 -9.78 0.84
C CYS A 84 -14.11 -10.05 2.32
N LEU A 85 -14.31 -9.04 3.17
CA LEU A 85 -14.08 -9.15 4.62
C LEU A 85 -14.99 -10.20 5.26
N ALA A 86 -16.26 -10.29 4.86
CA ALA A 86 -17.19 -11.31 5.35
C ALA A 86 -16.78 -12.74 4.94
N LYS A 87 -15.99 -12.88 3.87
CA LYS A 87 -15.42 -14.17 3.39
C LYS A 87 -14.01 -14.45 3.94
N GLY A 88 -13.47 -13.58 4.81
CA GLY A 88 -12.09 -13.70 5.31
C GLY A 88 -11.02 -13.35 4.28
N ILE A 89 -11.38 -12.63 3.21
CA ILE A 89 -10.45 -12.17 2.18
C ILE A 89 -9.88 -10.82 2.61
N SER A 90 -8.57 -10.76 2.80
CA SER A 90 -7.86 -9.51 3.13
C SER A 90 -7.86 -8.54 1.96
N LEU A 91 -7.86 -7.24 2.26
CA LEU A 91 -7.87 -6.18 1.25
C LEU A 91 -6.53 -5.46 1.20
N ASN A 92 -5.95 -5.34 0.01
CA ASN A 92 -4.88 -4.39 -0.31
C ASN A 92 -5.39 -3.41 -1.37
N VAL A 93 -6.05 -2.37 -0.91
CA VAL A 93 -6.85 -1.47 -1.74
C VAL A 93 -6.51 0.00 -1.41
N PRO A 94 -6.85 0.95 -2.29
CA PRO A 94 -6.56 2.37 -2.09
C PRO A 94 -7.46 2.98 -1.00
N ASP A 95 -7.22 2.60 0.24
CA ASP A 95 -7.99 3.00 1.41
C ASP A 95 -8.01 4.51 1.66
N PHE A 96 -6.96 5.20 1.23
CA PHE A 96 -6.88 6.67 1.33
C PHE A 96 -8.04 7.37 0.63
N TYR A 97 -8.57 6.77 -0.43
CA TYR A 97 -9.70 7.29 -1.19
C TYR A 97 -11.05 6.74 -0.73
N PHE A 98 -11.07 5.64 0.00
CA PHE A 98 -12.27 4.96 0.47
C PHE A 98 -12.34 4.97 2.00
N LEU A 99 -12.63 6.12 2.58
CA LEU A 99 -12.71 6.37 4.03
C LEU A 99 -13.98 5.77 4.67
N ASN A 100 -14.29 4.53 4.37
CA ASN A 100 -15.56 3.89 4.76
C ASN A 100 -15.40 2.89 5.92
N GLY A 101 -14.25 2.83 6.54
CA GLY A 101 -13.97 1.88 7.62
C GLY A 101 -13.71 0.45 7.18
N SER A 102 -13.96 0.08 5.93
CA SER A 102 -13.64 -1.25 5.39
C SER A 102 -12.13 -1.51 5.37
N THR A 103 -11.35 -0.44 5.35
CA THR A 103 -9.89 -0.46 5.30
C THR A 103 -9.23 -0.63 6.65
N LYS A 104 -9.95 -0.53 7.77
CA LYS A 104 -9.37 -0.74 9.12
C LYS A 104 -8.78 -2.12 9.33
N THR A 105 -9.25 -3.10 8.59
CA THR A 105 -8.80 -4.50 8.62
C THR A 105 -8.04 -4.89 7.35
N SER A 106 -7.73 -3.93 6.48
CA SER A 106 -7.01 -4.14 5.22
C SER A 106 -5.61 -3.54 5.27
N ILE A 107 -4.77 -4.00 4.36
CA ILE A 107 -3.43 -3.46 4.14
C ILE A 107 -3.58 -2.10 3.47
N GLY A 108 -3.00 -1.06 4.07
CA GLY A 108 -3.03 0.27 3.51
C GLY A 108 -2.11 0.41 2.30
N TYR A 109 -2.69 0.77 1.17
CA TYR A 109 -1.94 1.04 -0.06
C TYR A 109 -1.42 2.48 -0.05
N ARG A 110 -0.12 2.65 0.18
CA ARG A 110 0.56 3.94 0.10
C ARG A 110 1.93 3.78 -0.55
N GLU A 111 2.14 4.53 -1.59
CA GLU A 111 3.40 4.56 -2.31
C GLU A 111 4.33 5.65 -1.76
N VAL A 112 5.61 5.34 -1.70
CA VAL A 112 6.65 6.37 -1.58
C VAL A 112 6.75 7.12 -2.91
N ASN A 113 7.24 8.36 -2.87
CA ASN A 113 7.56 9.07 -4.10
C ASN A 113 8.87 8.53 -4.70
N TRP A 114 8.74 7.60 -5.62
CA TRP A 114 9.82 6.85 -6.27
C TRP A 114 10.62 7.67 -7.29
N SER A 115 10.22 8.90 -7.60
CA SER A 115 11.04 9.83 -8.38
C SER A 115 12.06 10.61 -7.53
N LEU A 116 12.01 10.50 -6.20
CA LEU A 116 13.00 11.09 -5.32
C LEU A 116 14.33 10.33 -5.39
N PRO A 117 15.48 11.01 -5.25
CA PRO A 117 16.76 10.35 -5.03
C PRO A 117 16.74 9.41 -3.81
N ARG A 118 17.60 8.39 -3.80
CA ARG A 118 17.63 7.33 -2.77
C ARG A 118 17.68 7.84 -1.33
N ASP A 119 18.49 8.84 -1.05
CA ASP A 119 18.60 9.48 0.28
C ASP A 119 17.27 10.10 0.72
N ARG A 120 16.59 10.77 -0.21
CA ARG A 120 15.26 11.35 0.03
C ARG A 120 14.17 10.29 0.19
N GLN A 121 14.27 9.20 -0.55
CA GLN A 121 13.33 8.10 -0.39
C GLN A 121 13.43 7.43 0.98
N LEU A 122 14.62 7.33 1.57
CA LEU A 122 14.80 6.83 2.93
C LEU A 122 13.95 7.62 3.94
N ILE A 123 14.07 8.95 3.92
CA ILE A 123 13.34 9.83 4.83
C ILE A 123 11.84 9.75 4.54
N HIS A 124 11.48 9.82 3.26
CA HIS A 124 10.10 9.78 2.82
C HIS A 124 9.41 8.44 3.17
N SER A 125 10.09 7.32 3.00
CA SER A 125 9.59 6.01 3.43
C SER A 125 9.27 5.97 4.92
N ARG A 126 10.17 6.49 5.76
CA ARG A 126 9.93 6.56 7.20
C ARG A 126 8.77 7.49 7.55
N GLN A 127 8.61 8.63 6.83
CA GLN A 127 7.47 9.52 7.00
C GLN A 127 6.14 8.85 6.64
N VAL A 128 6.13 8.09 5.55
CA VAL A 128 4.96 7.29 5.12
C VAL A 128 4.65 6.22 6.17
N ASN A 129 5.68 5.50 6.65
CA ASN A 129 5.52 4.48 7.69
C ASN A 129 5.01 5.08 9.00
N TYR A 130 5.54 6.22 9.44
CA TYR A 130 5.07 6.95 10.61
C TYR A 130 3.58 7.30 10.50
N SER A 131 3.17 7.89 9.36
CA SER A 131 1.77 8.26 9.15
C SER A 131 0.85 7.03 9.09
N ASN A 132 1.27 5.96 8.42
CA ASN A 132 0.49 4.73 8.33
C ASN A 132 0.28 4.09 9.71
N THR A 133 1.32 3.95 10.51
CA THR A 133 1.25 3.32 11.83
C THR A 133 0.61 4.22 12.88
N TYR A 134 0.46 5.51 12.60
CA TYR A 134 -0.29 6.43 13.46
C TYR A 134 -1.80 6.22 13.35
N ASP A 135 -2.28 5.92 12.15
CA ASP A 135 -3.72 5.79 11.87
C ASP A 135 -4.24 4.35 12.01
N ARG A 136 -3.34 3.35 11.98
CA ARG A 136 -3.69 1.93 11.95
C ARG A 136 -2.60 1.03 12.52
N MET A 137 -2.91 -0.26 12.66
CA MET A 137 -1.95 -1.28 13.08
C MET A 137 -0.84 -1.43 12.02
N ALA A 138 0.40 -1.63 12.46
CA ALA A 138 1.56 -1.82 11.59
C ALA A 138 1.35 -2.95 10.56
N SER A 139 0.82 -4.09 11.00
CA SER A 139 0.52 -5.24 10.13
C SER A 139 -0.52 -4.97 9.04
N SER A 140 -1.27 -3.87 9.15
CA SER A 140 -2.22 -3.41 8.14
C SER A 140 -1.64 -2.34 7.21
N CYS A 141 -0.35 -2.06 7.31
CA CYS A 141 0.35 -1.08 6.48
C CYS A 141 1.17 -1.76 5.39
N TRP A 142 1.35 -1.05 4.30
CA TRP A 142 2.04 -1.53 3.11
C TRP A 142 2.94 -0.43 2.53
N SER A 143 4.14 -0.78 2.11
CA SER A 143 5.11 0.15 1.55
C SER A 143 5.66 -0.37 0.22
N PHE A 144 5.70 0.49 -0.78
CA PHE A 144 6.28 0.21 -2.08
C PHE A 144 7.77 0.52 -2.07
N VAL A 145 8.60 -0.41 -2.54
CA VAL A 145 10.06 -0.24 -2.65
C VAL A 145 10.49 -0.48 -4.10
N PRO A 146 10.78 0.57 -4.88
CA PRO A 146 11.26 0.42 -6.25
C PRO A 146 12.72 -0.06 -6.27
N LEU A 147 12.98 -1.21 -6.88
CA LEU A 147 14.33 -1.75 -7.03
C LEU A 147 14.97 -1.37 -8.37
N VAL A 148 14.17 -1.13 -9.41
CA VAL A 148 14.63 -0.88 -10.79
C VAL A 148 14.03 0.40 -11.36
N GLU A 149 14.68 1.02 -12.32
CA GLU A 149 14.25 2.26 -12.99
C GLU A 149 12.85 2.17 -13.62
N TYR A 150 12.48 1.00 -14.04
CA TYR A 150 11.17 0.72 -14.62
C TYR A 150 9.99 1.25 -13.79
N HIS A 151 10.17 1.34 -12.47
CA HIS A 151 9.14 1.84 -11.57
C HIS A 151 9.24 3.36 -11.30
N GLY A 152 9.96 4.11 -12.12
CA GLY A 152 10.06 5.57 -12.07
C GLY A 152 11.36 6.06 -11.42
N GLY A 153 11.61 7.36 -11.54
CA GLY A 153 12.69 8.07 -10.86
C GLY A 153 14.10 7.92 -11.45
N GLY A 154 14.32 7.06 -12.41
CA GLY A 154 15.62 6.84 -13.04
C GLY A 154 16.69 6.28 -12.09
N ALA A 155 17.95 6.25 -12.53
CA ALA A 155 19.08 5.64 -11.83
C ALA A 155 19.34 6.23 -10.43
N ALA A 156 19.07 7.50 -10.21
CA ALA A 156 19.26 8.15 -8.91
C ALA A 156 18.26 7.71 -7.84
N ALA A 157 17.14 7.11 -8.25
CA ALA A 157 16.03 6.73 -7.39
C ALA A 157 15.98 5.23 -7.09
N THR A 158 16.60 4.39 -7.94
CA THR A 158 16.52 2.93 -7.83
C THR A 158 17.60 2.33 -6.95
N LEU A 159 17.36 1.12 -6.46
CA LEU A 159 18.30 0.39 -5.60
C LEU A 159 19.21 -0.57 -6.38
N GLU A 160 18.85 -0.94 -7.61
CA GLU A 160 19.74 -1.73 -8.47
C GLU A 160 20.87 -0.84 -9.04
N PRO A 161 22.12 -1.34 -9.10
CA PRO A 161 22.57 -2.63 -8.60
C PRO A 161 22.62 -2.68 -7.05
N LEU A 162 22.02 -3.72 -6.46
CA LEU A 162 21.81 -3.80 -5.00
C LEU A 162 23.13 -3.81 -4.18
N ASN A 163 24.22 -4.34 -4.74
CA ASN A 163 25.53 -4.34 -4.07
C ASN A 163 26.17 -2.94 -4.00
N GLU A 164 25.89 -2.07 -4.98
CA GLU A 164 26.39 -0.69 -4.99
C GLU A 164 25.60 0.21 -4.05
N HIS A 165 24.39 -0.18 -3.69
CA HIS A 165 23.48 0.57 -2.81
C HIS A 165 23.04 -0.23 -1.59
N LEU A 166 23.92 -1.15 -1.12
CA LEU A 166 23.59 -2.12 -0.08
C LEU A 166 23.19 -1.45 1.25
N GLU A 167 23.89 -0.40 1.65
CA GLU A 167 23.57 0.32 2.89
C GLU A 167 22.18 0.98 2.82
N THR A 168 21.87 1.66 1.71
CA THR A 168 20.54 2.24 1.51
C THR A 168 19.45 1.16 1.50
N TYR A 169 19.73 0.03 0.84
CA TYR A 169 18.79 -1.10 0.80
C TYR A 169 18.55 -1.68 2.20
N TYR A 170 19.63 -1.86 2.98
CA TYR A 170 19.53 -2.29 4.36
C TYR A 170 18.68 -1.32 5.22
N GLN A 171 18.94 -0.03 5.10
CA GLN A 171 18.19 0.99 5.85
C GLN A 171 16.70 1.04 5.47
N ILE A 172 16.36 0.87 4.19
CA ILE A 172 14.96 0.77 3.74
C ILE A 172 14.30 -0.48 4.33
N MET A 173 14.97 -1.64 4.29
CA MET A 173 14.44 -2.85 4.91
C MET A 173 14.23 -2.66 6.42
N MET A 174 15.20 -2.11 7.13
CA MET A 174 15.08 -1.87 8.57
C MET A 174 14.00 -0.84 8.90
N GLY A 175 13.81 0.18 8.08
CA GLY A 175 12.74 1.15 8.22
C GLY A 175 11.34 0.54 8.06
N ASN A 176 11.16 -0.39 7.14
CA ASN A 176 9.90 -1.08 6.92
C ASN A 176 9.65 -2.18 7.95
N TYR A 177 10.56 -3.13 8.07
CA TYR A 177 10.41 -4.24 9.01
C TYR A 177 10.45 -3.79 10.47
N GLY A 178 11.26 -2.76 10.78
CA GLY A 178 11.31 -2.16 12.10
C GLY A 178 10.01 -1.47 12.52
N ALA A 179 9.22 -0.99 11.56
CA ALA A 179 7.88 -0.48 11.78
C ALA A 179 6.79 -1.58 11.74
N GLY A 180 7.15 -2.84 11.54
CA GLY A 180 6.21 -3.96 11.38
C GLY A 180 5.42 -3.91 10.07
N ILE A 181 5.88 -3.13 9.09
CA ILE A 181 5.17 -2.86 7.84
C ILE A 181 5.53 -3.89 6.78
N GLN A 182 4.55 -4.32 6.01
CA GLN A 182 4.77 -5.13 4.82
C GLN A 182 5.39 -4.27 3.71
N ALA A 183 6.42 -4.80 3.04
CA ALA A 183 7.06 -4.11 1.93
C ALA A 183 6.91 -4.91 0.63
N CYS A 184 6.50 -4.21 -0.42
CA CYS A 184 6.46 -4.73 -1.78
C CYS A 184 7.71 -4.28 -2.53
N TYR A 185 8.68 -5.17 -2.64
CA TYR A 185 9.94 -4.93 -3.36
C TYR A 185 9.71 -5.19 -4.86
N ARG A 186 9.67 -4.12 -5.64
CA ARG A 186 9.40 -4.20 -7.08
C ARG A 186 10.68 -4.22 -7.91
N GLY A 187 11.03 -5.42 -8.37
CA GLY A 187 12.19 -5.72 -9.19
C GLY A 187 12.31 -7.21 -9.46
N PRO A 188 13.29 -7.63 -10.30
CA PRO A 188 13.41 -9.03 -10.72
C PRO A 188 13.96 -9.94 -9.62
N ARG A 189 14.54 -9.37 -8.54
CA ARG A 189 15.25 -10.13 -7.51
C ARG A 189 15.41 -9.32 -6.22
N LEU A 190 15.53 -10.03 -5.11
CA LEU A 190 15.84 -9.43 -3.79
C LEU A 190 17.34 -9.41 -3.48
N TYR A 191 18.14 -10.18 -4.21
CA TYR A 191 19.61 -10.26 -4.07
C TYR A 191 20.23 -10.86 -5.33
N HIS A 192 21.50 -10.57 -5.59
CA HIS A 192 22.23 -11.10 -6.76
C HIS A 192 23.71 -11.42 -6.46
N THR A 193 24.22 -11.04 -5.28
CA THR A 193 25.55 -11.41 -4.78
C THR A 193 25.40 -12.12 -3.45
N GLU A 194 26.42 -12.82 -2.98
CA GLU A 194 26.40 -13.45 -1.64
C GLU A 194 26.34 -12.39 -0.53
N GLU A 195 26.89 -11.20 -0.76
CA GLU A 195 26.81 -10.08 0.17
C GLU A 195 25.37 -9.57 0.31
N THR A 196 24.69 -9.28 -0.81
CA THR A 196 23.27 -8.84 -0.81
C THR A 196 22.35 -9.91 -0.25
N LYS A 197 22.62 -11.18 -0.54
CA LYS A 197 21.87 -12.33 -0.01
C LYS A 197 22.07 -12.45 1.52
N SER A 198 23.29 -12.27 2.01
CA SER A 198 23.59 -12.30 3.43
C SER A 198 22.86 -11.17 4.17
N CYS A 199 22.86 -9.96 3.60
CA CYS A 199 22.15 -8.81 4.13
C CYS A 199 20.62 -9.09 4.25
N VAL A 200 19.99 -9.55 3.17
CA VAL A 200 18.55 -9.89 3.17
C VAL A 200 18.23 -10.97 4.19
N LYS A 201 19.04 -12.05 4.24
CA LYS A 201 18.85 -13.12 5.23
C LYS A 201 18.95 -12.60 6.66
N LYS A 202 19.93 -11.74 6.96
CA LYS A 202 20.11 -11.14 8.29
C LYS A 202 18.87 -10.34 8.71
N VAL A 203 18.37 -9.47 7.84
CA VAL A 203 17.20 -8.65 8.13
C VAL A 203 15.94 -9.52 8.33
N ILE A 204 15.72 -10.50 7.45
CA ILE A 204 14.58 -11.41 7.57
C ILE A 204 14.66 -12.24 8.86
N ALA A 205 15.85 -12.74 9.22
CA ALA A 205 16.03 -13.49 10.46
C ALA A 205 15.74 -12.62 11.70
N TRP A 206 16.23 -11.38 11.70
CA TRP A 206 15.93 -10.40 12.74
C TRP A 206 14.44 -10.12 12.84
N TYR A 207 13.76 -9.83 11.72
CA TYR A 207 12.31 -9.61 11.70
C TYR A 207 11.54 -10.83 12.24
N LYS A 208 11.88 -12.05 11.79
CA LYS A 208 11.22 -13.26 12.27
C LYS A 208 11.39 -13.47 13.77
N HIS A 209 12.54 -13.09 14.32
CA HIS A 209 12.81 -13.20 15.75
C HIS A 209 11.96 -12.23 16.58
N TYR A 210 11.80 -10.99 16.10
CA TYR A 210 11.09 -9.94 16.81
C TYR A 210 9.67 -9.68 16.28
N ARG A 211 9.16 -10.51 15.40
CA ARG A 211 7.89 -10.29 14.70
C ARG A 211 6.72 -10.01 15.65
N ASP A 212 6.64 -10.70 16.76
CA ASP A 212 5.51 -10.57 17.68
C ASP A 212 5.48 -9.18 18.32
N ILE A 213 6.64 -8.66 18.74
CA ILE A 213 6.71 -7.30 19.29
C ILE A 213 6.62 -6.24 18.18
N LEU A 214 7.16 -6.49 16.99
CA LEU A 214 7.07 -5.56 15.86
C LEU A 214 5.65 -5.40 15.31
N ASN A 215 4.77 -6.37 15.54
CA ASN A 215 3.35 -6.32 15.18
C ASN A 215 2.45 -5.82 16.33
N SER A 216 3.04 -5.35 17.42
CA SER A 216 2.34 -4.81 18.58
C SER A 216 2.12 -3.30 18.47
N ASP A 217 1.50 -2.71 19.51
CA ASP A 217 1.23 -1.28 19.53
C ASP A 217 2.49 -0.43 19.42
N ILE A 218 2.36 0.73 18.77
CA ILE A 218 3.47 1.67 18.54
C ILE A 218 3.24 2.96 19.32
N ILE A 219 4.29 3.39 20.04
CA ILE A 219 4.41 4.73 20.61
C ILE A 219 5.36 5.52 19.70
N HIS A 220 4.84 6.53 19.03
CA HIS A 220 5.61 7.40 18.16
C HIS A 220 6.39 8.41 19.00
N LEU A 221 7.72 8.46 18.85
CA LEU A 221 8.60 9.36 19.58
C LEU A 221 8.83 10.67 18.83
N ARG A 222 9.36 10.56 17.63
CA ARG A 222 9.67 11.71 16.80
C ARG A 222 9.40 11.39 15.32
N ARG A 223 8.72 12.32 14.64
CA ARG A 223 8.46 12.24 13.20
C ARG A 223 9.76 12.44 12.40
N PRO A 224 9.99 11.65 11.34
CA PRO A 224 11.12 11.87 10.44
C PRO A 224 11.06 13.25 9.78
N ASP A 225 12.11 14.06 9.95
CA ASP A 225 12.25 15.39 9.34
C ASP A 225 13.52 15.52 8.47
N GLY A 226 14.38 14.51 8.48
CA GLY A 226 15.61 14.47 7.72
C GLY A 226 16.73 15.34 8.26
N LYS A 227 16.56 15.92 9.45
CA LYS A 227 17.55 16.79 10.12
C LYS A 227 18.07 16.19 11.40
N ASP A 228 17.24 15.46 12.09
CA ASP A 228 17.53 14.93 13.41
C ASP A 228 17.05 13.48 13.48
N TRP A 229 17.38 12.77 14.57
CA TRP A 229 16.93 11.40 14.76
C TRP A 229 15.41 11.30 14.71
N ASP A 230 14.91 10.18 14.28
CA ASP A 230 13.50 9.82 14.35
C ASP A 230 13.33 8.42 14.94
N GLY A 231 12.13 8.08 15.39
CA GLY A 231 11.92 6.77 15.98
C GLY A 231 10.57 6.55 16.64
N PHE A 232 10.41 5.31 17.08
CA PHE A 232 9.21 4.81 17.75
C PHE A 232 9.56 3.62 18.64
N ILE A 233 8.63 3.24 19.49
CA ILE A 233 8.73 2.06 20.37
C ILE A 233 7.52 1.19 20.14
N HIS A 234 7.76 -0.10 19.83
CA HIS A 234 6.72 -1.12 19.92
C HIS A 234 6.59 -1.57 21.37
N VAL A 235 5.36 -1.74 21.84
CA VAL A 235 5.07 -2.13 23.22
C VAL A 235 4.00 -3.23 23.29
N ASN A 236 4.29 -4.25 24.11
CA ASN A 236 3.31 -5.29 24.43
C ASN A 236 3.67 -5.92 25.78
N PRO A 237 2.98 -5.55 26.87
CA PRO A 237 3.27 -6.08 28.21
C PRO A 237 3.10 -7.60 28.35
N SER A 238 2.38 -8.24 27.43
CA SER A 238 2.08 -9.67 27.46
C SER A 238 3.20 -10.53 26.87
N LEU A 239 4.13 -9.93 26.13
CA LEU A 239 5.26 -10.65 25.53
C LEU A 239 6.45 -10.74 26.49
N LYS A 240 7.40 -11.62 26.16
CA LYS A 240 8.70 -11.71 26.86
C LYS A 240 9.50 -10.43 26.64
N GLU A 241 9.69 -10.05 25.39
CA GLU A 241 10.19 -8.73 24.98
C GLU A 241 9.04 -7.73 25.04
N LYS A 242 8.96 -6.96 26.14
CA LYS A 242 7.83 -6.07 26.41
C LYS A 242 7.86 -4.78 25.60
N ALA A 243 9.02 -4.40 25.09
CA ALA A 243 9.22 -3.25 24.24
C ALA A 243 10.41 -3.44 23.32
N LEU A 244 10.35 -2.82 22.12
CA LEU A 244 11.44 -2.73 21.17
C LEU A 244 11.46 -1.33 20.59
N ALA A 245 12.56 -0.59 20.82
CA ALA A 245 12.74 0.76 20.31
C ALA A 245 13.54 0.75 19.01
N MET A 246 13.05 1.51 18.03
CA MET A 246 13.73 1.78 16.77
C MET A 246 14.12 3.26 16.72
N PHE A 247 15.41 3.52 16.55
CA PHE A 247 15.94 4.86 16.36
C PHE A 247 16.70 4.93 15.04
N PHE A 248 16.47 5.97 14.29
CA PHE A 248 17.12 6.22 13.01
C PHE A 248 17.84 7.57 13.05
N ASN A 249 19.08 7.58 12.61
CA ASN A 249 19.84 8.80 12.42
C ASN A 249 19.90 9.13 10.92
N PRO A 250 19.28 10.21 10.44
CA PRO A 250 19.27 10.54 9.01
C PRO A 250 20.59 11.13 8.52
N THR A 251 21.45 11.56 9.42
CA THR A 251 22.68 12.30 9.08
C THR A 251 23.95 11.43 9.12
N GLY A 252 23.83 10.14 9.42
CA GLY A 252 24.91 9.15 9.36
C GLY A 252 25.79 9.15 10.61
#